data_c8a2a80ef448d84d57e52fea8f20a013
#
_entry.id   c8a2a80ef448d84d57e52fea8f20a013
#
_cell.length_a   1.000
_cell.length_b   1.000
_cell.length_c   1.000
_cell.angle_alpha   90.00
_cell.angle_beta   90.00
_cell.angle_gamma   90.00
#
_symmetry.space_group_name_H-M   'P 1'
#
loop_
_entity.id
_entity.type
_entity.pdbx_description
1 polymer ?
#
loop_
_entity_poly.entity_id
_entity_poly.type
_entity_poly.pdbx_seq_one_letter_code
_entity_poly.pdbx_strand_id
1 'polypeptide(L)'
;EFGLVAARWLEARILELGADKVAAFIGEPVQGAGGVIVPPATYWPEIQRICDRYGILLVSDEVITGFGRTGRWFGCETLGFKPDLMTFAKGVTSGYIPLGGVMVGERVARVLIEQGGEFNHGYTYSGHPVACAVALANIKLVRELGLVERVRDDVGPTLAKAFAQLQEHPLVGEAQT
;
A
#
# COMPACT_ATOMS: atom_id res chain seq x y z
N GLU A 1 -15.02 13.15 8.82
CA GLU A 1 -14.08 13.70 9.83
C GLU A 1 -13.38 12.63 10.68
N PHE A 2 -13.95 11.41 10.79
CA PHE A 2 -13.32 10.34 11.58
C PHE A 2 -11.90 10.00 11.10
N GLY A 3 -11.65 10.02 9.80
CA GLY A 3 -10.30 9.79 9.24
C GLY A 3 -9.25 10.77 9.76
N LEU A 4 -9.61 12.05 9.91
CA LEU A 4 -8.73 13.06 10.49
C LEU A 4 -8.47 12.81 11.99
N VAL A 5 -9.49 12.40 12.73
CA VAL A 5 -9.35 12.08 14.16
C VAL A 5 -8.42 10.89 14.35
N ALA A 6 -8.63 9.81 13.58
CA ALA A 6 -7.80 8.63 13.64
C ALA A 6 -6.34 8.92 13.26
N ALA A 7 -6.11 9.72 12.21
CA ALA A 7 -4.76 10.12 11.81
C ALA A 7 -4.06 10.96 12.90
N ARG A 8 -4.78 11.84 13.59
CA ARG A 8 -4.23 12.66 14.67
C ARG A 8 -3.83 11.88 15.92
N TRP A 9 -4.34 10.66 16.10
CA TRP A 9 -3.81 9.78 17.15
C TRP A 9 -2.35 9.40 16.89
N LEU A 10 -1.94 9.26 15.61
CA LEU A 10 -0.54 9.10 15.27
C LEU A 10 0.27 10.33 15.69
N GLU A 11 -0.21 11.54 15.38
CA GLU A 11 0.48 12.79 15.77
C GLU A 11 0.64 12.90 17.29
N ALA A 12 -0.41 12.61 18.05
CA ALA A 12 -0.36 12.59 19.50
C ALA A 12 0.69 11.59 20.02
N ARG A 13 0.77 10.41 19.42
CA ARG A 13 1.75 9.39 19.82
C ARG A 13 3.19 9.79 19.46
N ILE A 14 3.41 10.43 18.31
CA ILE A 14 4.71 10.97 17.92
C ILE A 14 5.19 12.01 18.93
N LEU A 15 4.31 12.91 19.35
CA LEU A 15 4.64 13.95 20.32
C LEU A 15 4.93 13.39 21.72
N GLU A 16 4.20 12.35 22.13
CA GLU A 16 4.44 11.64 23.40
C GLU A 16 5.82 10.95 23.42
N LEU A 17 6.19 10.31 22.33
CA LEU A 17 7.47 9.59 22.21
C LEU A 17 8.67 10.51 22.01
N GLY A 18 8.44 11.67 21.41
CA GLY A 18 9.45 12.55 20.83
C GLY A 18 9.68 12.25 19.35
N ALA A 19 9.51 13.25 18.49
CA ALA A 19 9.60 13.07 17.04
C ALA A 19 10.97 12.57 16.57
N ASP A 20 12.03 12.92 17.28
CA ASP A 20 13.41 12.47 17.07
C ASP A 20 13.63 10.97 17.32
N LYS A 21 12.69 10.31 17.97
CA LYS A 21 12.72 8.86 18.27
C LYS A 21 11.85 8.01 17.34
N VAL A 22 11.13 8.65 16.42
CA VAL A 22 10.24 7.96 15.49
C VAL A 22 10.84 8.01 14.09
N ALA A 23 11.33 6.87 13.59
CA ALA A 23 11.98 6.79 12.28
C ALA A 23 10.96 6.70 11.14
N ALA A 24 9.91 5.91 11.31
CA ALA A 24 8.93 5.63 10.26
C ALA A 24 7.55 5.31 10.83
N PHE A 25 6.52 5.54 10.00
CA PHE A 25 5.19 4.98 10.15
C PHE A 25 4.94 4.01 9.01
N ILE A 26 4.45 2.79 9.31
CA ILE A 26 4.05 1.80 8.32
C ILE A 26 2.57 1.48 8.46
N GLY A 27 1.87 1.39 7.34
CA GLY A 27 0.48 0.98 7.31
C GLY A 27 0.04 0.42 5.97
N GLU A 28 -1.01 -0.41 5.99
CA GLU A 28 -1.66 -0.92 4.80
C GLU A 28 -2.64 0.15 4.25
N PRO A 29 -2.64 0.46 2.93
CA PRO A 29 -3.63 1.37 2.33
C PRO A 29 -5.06 0.98 2.67
N VAL A 30 -5.37 -0.31 2.55
CA VAL A 30 -6.57 -0.97 3.07
C VAL A 30 -6.09 -2.15 3.91
N GLN A 31 -6.52 -2.24 5.15
CA GLN A 31 -6.15 -3.37 6.00
C GLN A 31 -6.79 -4.66 5.48
N GLY A 32 -5.97 -5.63 5.06
CA GLY A 32 -6.47 -6.89 4.54
C GLY A 32 -6.84 -7.89 5.63
N ALA A 33 -5.86 -8.48 6.27
CA ALA A 33 -6.04 -9.49 7.32
C ALA A 33 -6.79 -8.94 8.56
N GLY A 34 -6.74 -7.64 8.80
CA GLY A 34 -7.47 -6.96 9.87
C GLY A 34 -8.98 -6.92 9.69
N GLY A 35 -9.51 -7.32 8.52
CA GLY A 35 -10.94 -7.39 8.25
C GLY A 35 -11.41 -6.59 7.02
N VAL A 36 -10.51 -6.35 6.06
CA VAL A 36 -10.78 -5.52 4.86
C VAL A 36 -11.29 -4.13 5.26
N ILE A 37 -10.53 -3.46 6.11
CA ILE A 37 -10.90 -2.14 6.62
C ILE A 37 -10.46 -1.07 5.63
N VAL A 38 -11.42 -0.44 4.97
CA VAL A 38 -11.19 0.68 4.05
C VAL A 38 -11.15 1.98 4.88
N PRO A 39 -10.06 2.74 4.84
CA PRO A 39 -9.97 3.97 5.62
C PRO A 39 -10.83 5.08 5.00
N PRO A 40 -11.34 6.04 5.81
CA PRO A 40 -11.96 7.24 5.26
C PRO A 40 -11.00 8.01 4.35
N ALA A 41 -11.53 8.64 3.32
CA ALA A 41 -10.73 9.35 2.30
C ALA A 41 -9.78 10.43 2.87
N THR A 42 -10.06 10.96 4.06
CA THR A 42 -9.24 11.98 4.73
C THR A 42 -8.08 11.41 5.55
N TYR A 43 -8.03 10.08 5.74
CA TYR A 43 -7.04 9.44 6.63
C TYR A 43 -5.60 9.54 6.08
N TRP A 44 -5.36 8.98 4.90
CA TRP A 44 -4.01 8.92 4.33
C TRP A 44 -3.40 10.27 3.96
N PRO A 45 -4.15 11.24 3.40
CA PRO A 45 -3.62 12.58 3.19
C PRO A 45 -3.18 13.26 4.50
N GLU A 46 -3.90 13.04 5.61
CA GLU A 46 -3.50 13.56 6.92
C GLU A 46 -2.30 12.81 7.50
N ILE A 47 -2.20 11.50 7.34
CA ILE A 47 -1.01 10.71 7.71
C ILE A 47 0.23 11.24 6.98
N GLN A 48 0.12 11.46 5.66
CA GLN A 48 1.20 12.05 4.86
C GLN A 48 1.64 13.39 5.43
N ARG A 49 0.67 14.30 5.69
CA ARG A 49 0.95 15.61 6.25
C ARG A 49 1.68 15.54 7.60
N ILE A 50 1.29 14.59 8.46
CA ILE A 50 1.93 14.37 9.76
C ILE A 50 3.36 13.86 9.57
N CYS A 51 3.56 12.83 8.74
CA CYS A 51 4.90 12.29 8.47
C CYS A 51 5.84 13.35 7.88
N ASP A 52 5.37 14.15 6.92
CA ASP A 52 6.13 15.23 6.32
C ASP A 52 6.51 16.32 7.35
N ARG A 53 5.57 16.69 8.22
CA ARG A 53 5.78 17.71 9.27
C ARG A 53 6.89 17.33 10.24
N TYR A 54 6.96 16.06 10.63
CA TYR A 54 7.94 15.58 11.62
C TYR A 54 9.16 14.92 11.00
N GLY A 55 9.28 14.90 9.68
CA GLY A 55 10.39 14.27 8.96
C GLY A 55 10.43 12.75 9.06
N ILE A 56 9.33 12.11 9.43
CA ILE A 56 9.17 10.67 9.60
C ILE A 56 8.97 10.02 8.23
N LEU A 57 9.59 8.86 7.99
CA LEU A 57 9.39 8.10 6.76
C LEU A 57 8.00 7.47 6.73
N LEU A 58 7.32 7.61 5.60
CA LEU A 58 6.05 6.95 5.34
C LEU A 58 6.28 5.66 4.55
N VAL A 59 5.85 4.54 5.10
CA VAL A 59 5.95 3.20 4.48
C VAL A 59 4.55 2.69 4.16
N SER A 60 4.29 2.43 2.87
CA SER A 60 3.05 1.78 2.44
C SER A 60 3.24 0.27 2.36
N ASP A 61 2.44 -0.48 3.10
CA ASP A 61 2.37 -1.93 2.95
C ASP A 61 1.35 -2.30 1.86
N GLU A 62 1.86 -2.47 0.64
CA GLU A 62 1.07 -2.79 -0.56
C GLU A 62 0.97 -4.29 -0.84
N VAL A 63 1.28 -5.11 0.13
CA VAL A 63 1.26 -6.57 -0.02
C VAL A 63 -0.11 -7.07 -0.50
N ILE A 64 -1.21 -6.44 -0.07
CA ILE A 64 -2.58 -6.79 -0.50
C ILE A 64 -3.09 -5.84 -1.58
N THR A 65 -2.84 -4.56 -1.46
CA THR A 65 -3.42 -3.52 -2.33
C THR A 65 -2.70 -3.32 -3.66
N GLY A 66 -1.47 -3.81 -3.78
CA GLY A 66 -0.67 -3.68 -5.00
C GLY A 66 -1.14 -4.52 -6.18
N PHE A 67 -0.57 -4.22 -7.34
CA PHE A 67 -0.74 -4.93 -8.62
C PHE A 67 -2.18 -4.98 -9.13
N GLY A 68 -2.91 -3.85 -9.01
CA GLY A 68 -4.20 -3.66 -9.65
C GLY A 68 -5.41 -3.89 -8.77
N ARG A 69 -5.23 -4.27 -7.50
CA ARG A 69 -6.34 -4.60 -6.58
C ARG A 69 -7.38 -3.47 -6.43
N THR A 70 -6.95 -2.22 -6.44
CA THR A 70 -7.79 -1.04 -6.26
C THR A 70 -8.11 -0.30 -7.57
N GLY A 71 -7.80 -0.89 -8.73
CA GLY A 71 -7.94 -0.22 -10.03
C GLY A 71 -6.81 0.76 -10.36
N ARG A 72 -5.77 0.79 -9.53
CA ARG A 72 -4.47 1.43 -9.76
C ARG A 72 -3.38 0.39 -9.53
N TRP A 73 -2.15 0.69 -9.96
CA TRP A 73 -1.03 -0.24 -9.70
C TRP A 73 -0.82 -0.46 -8.22
N PHE A 74 -0.99 0.59 -7.41
CA PHE A 74 -0.83 0.53 -5.95
C PHE A 74 -1.96 1.28 -5.24
N GLY A 75 -2.27 0.85 -4.02
CA GLY A 75 -3.33 1.44 -3.20
C GLY A 75 -3.03 2.88 -2.78
N CYS A 76 -1.76 3.24 -2.61
CA CYS A 76 -1.36 4.61 -2.31
C CYS A 76 -1.78 5.61 -3.41
N GLU A 77 -1.81 5.18 -4.69
CA GLU A 77 -2.29 6.00 -5.80
C GLU A 77 -3.81 6.25 -5.69
N THR A 78 -4.55 5.23 -5.26
CA THR A 78 -6.00 5.32 -5.07
C THR A 78 -6.36 6.23 -3.89
N LEU A 79 -5.58 6.17 -2.82
CA LEU A 79 -5.85 6.89 -1.57
C LEU A 79 -5.11 8.22 -1.45
N GLY A 80 -4.39 8.64 -2.49
CA GLY A 80 -3.84 9.97 -2.66
C GLY A 80 -2.67 10.29 -1.72
N PHE A 81 -1.74 9.35 -1.49
CA PHE A 81 -0.51 9.61 -0.74
C PHE A 81 0.71 9.04 -1.46
N LYS A 82 1.89 9.56 -1.12
CA LYS A 82 3.18 9.18 -1.72
C LYS A 82 4.14 8.68 -0.65
N PRO A 83 4.32 7.36 -0.51
CA PRO A 83 5.22 6.79 0.48
C PRO A 83 6.69 6.99 0.11
N ASP A 84 7.57 6.99 1.14
CA ASP A 84 9.03 6.95 0.98
C ASP A 84 9.52 5.53 0.68
N LEU A 85 8.83 4.53 1.22
CA LEU A 85 9.10 3.10 1.02
C LEU A 85 7.77 2.37 0.76
N MET A 86 7.84 1.29 -0.02
CA MET A 86 6.66 0.49 -0.33
C MET A 86 7.01 -0.98 -0.28
N THR A 87 6.35 -1.75 0.58
CA THR A 87 6.49 -3.20 0.59
C THR A 87 5.52 -3.85 -0.37
N PHE A 88 5.92 -4.93 -1.02
CA PHE A 88 5.05 -5.68 -1.93
C PHE A 88 5.31 -7.19 -1.88
N ALA A 89 4.28 -7.96 -2.15
CA ALA A 89 4.33 -9.42 -2.31
C ALA A 89 3.11 -9.90 -3.13
N LYS A 90 2.62 -11.08 -2.87
CA LYS A 90 1.36 -11.69 -3.38
C LYS A 90 1.09 -11.42 -4.87
N GLY A 91 0.47 -10.28 -5.19
CA GLY A 91 0.07 -9.89 -6.54
C GLY A 91 1.24 -9.81 -7.52
N VAL A 92 2.46 -9.56 -7.05
CA VAL A 92 3.66 -9.47 -7.90
C VAL A 92 3.90 -10.72 -8.73
N THR A 93 3.53 -11.89 -8.22
CA THR A 93 3.65 -13.19 -8.91
C THR A 93 2.31 -13.89 -9.10
N SER A 94 1.18 -13.25 -8.76
CA SER A 94 -0.16 -13.85 -8.73
C SER A 94 -0.21 -15.17 -7.92
N GLY A 95 0.68 -15.34 -6.93
CA GLY A 95 0.75 -16.52 -6.08
C GLY A 95 1.43 -17.74 -6.67
N TYR A 96 1.97 -17.66 -7.89
CA TYR A 96 2.64 -18.79 -8.53
C TYR A 96 3.95 -19.18 -7.83
N ILE A 97 4.67 -18.23 -7.26
CA ILE A 97 5.90 -18.44 -6.51
C ILE A 97 6.04 -17.38 -5.42
N PRO A 98 6.57 -17.73 -4.22
CA PRO A 98 6.82 -16.73 -3.19
C PRO A 98 7.85 -15.68 -3.64
N LEU A 99 7.46 -14.42 -3.59
CA LEU A 99 8.33 -13.28 -3.79
C LEU A 99 7.77 -12.09 -3.01
N GLY A 100 8.64 -11.34 -2.38
CA GLY A 100 8.35 -10.04 -1.80
C GLY A 100 9.52 -9.10 -2.01
N GLY A 101 9.29 -7.82 -1.83
CA GLY A 101 10.31 -6.81 -1.99
C GLY A 101 9.91 -5.48 -1.38
N VAL A 102 10.85 -4.55 -1.44
CA VAL A 102 10.66 -3.17 -1.02
C VAL A 102 11.07 -2.25 -2.18
N MET A 103 10.19 -1.36 -2.57
CA MET A 103 10.54 -0.24 -3.43
C MET A 103 11.01 0.91 -2.55
N VAL A 104 12.12 1.51 -2.95
CA VAL A 104 12.77 2.61 -2.20
C VAL A 104 12.56 3.89 -2.97
N GLY A 105 11.87 4.86 -2.36
CA GLY A 105 11.66 6.18 -2.94
C GLY A 105 12.94 7.02 -2.97
N GLU A 106 12.93 8.06 -3.79
CA GLU A 106 14.12 8.90 -4.06
C GLU A 106 14.74 9.50 -2.81
N ARG A 107 13.93 9.94 -1.85
CA ARG A 107 14.40 10.53 -0.59
C ARG A 107 15.33 9.58 0.18
N VAL A 108 14.96 8.31 0.27
CA VAL A 108 15.74 7.27 0.96
C VAL A 108 16.87 6.77 0.06
N ALA A 109 16.59 6.52 -1.22
CA ALA A 109 17.59 6.02 -2.18
C ALA A 109 18.80 6.96 -2.27
N ARG A 110 18.58 8.26 -2.31
CA ARG A 110 19.66 9.25 -2.34
C ARG A 110 20.60 9.12 -1.15
N VAL A 111 20.05 9.00 0.07
CA VAL A 111 20.87 8.83 1.29
C VAL A 111 21.65 7.52 1.25
N LEU A 112 21.02 6.42 0.84
CA LEU A 112 21.69 5.12 0.72
C LEU A 112 22.82 5.14 -0.30
N ILE A 113 22.63 5.80 -1.44
CA ILE A 113 23.64 5.87 -2.52
C ILE A 113 24.80 6.81 -2.15
N GLU A 114 24.48 8.00 -1.60
CA GLU A 114 25.46 9.05 -1.36
C GLU A 114 26.20 8.90 -0.03
N GLN A 115 25.56 8.30 0.98
CA GLN A 115 26.04 8.27 2.37
C GLN A 115 26.05 6.88 3.00
N GLY A 116 25.36 5.90 2.42
CA GLY A 116 25.17 4.57 3.00
C GLY A 116 26.37 3.62 2.85
N GLY A 117 27.31 3.93 1.97
CA GLY A 117 28.41 3.03 1.67
C GLY A 117 27.92 1.71 1.06
N GLU A 118 28.44 0.58 1.56
CA GLU A 118 28.00 -0.74 1.12
C GLU A 118 26.69 -1.15 1.79
N PHE A 119 25.68 -1.53 0.98
CA PHE A 119 24.38 -1.97 1.47
C PHE A 119 24.39 -3.46 1.84
N ASN A 120 24.79 -3.76 3.06
CA ASN A 120 24.92 -5.11 3.60
C ASN A 120 23.57 -5.63 4.15
N HIS A 121 22.54 -5.71 3.28
CA HIS A 121 21.23 -6.27 3.65
C HIS A 121 20.72 -7.22 2.59
N GLY A 122 20.26 -8.40 3.03
CA GLY A 122 19.65 -9.39 2.15
C GLY A 122 19.34 -10.69 2.89
N TYR A 123 18.61 -11.55 2.21
CA TYR A 123 18.32 -12.91 2.64
C TYR A 123 18.99 -13.90 1.70
N THR A 124 19.17 -15.14 2.13
CA THR A 124 19.84 -16.19 1.33
C THR A 124 19.24 -16.34 -0.07
N TYR A 125 17.92 -16.19 -0.20
CA TYR A 125 17.21 -16.30 -1.48
C TYR A 125 16.87 -14.96 -2.15
N SER A 126 17.45 -13.84 -1.68
CA SER A 126 17.29 -12.55 -2.36
C SER A 126 17.73 -12.62 -3.81
N GLY A 127 16.93 -12.05 -4.71
CA GLY A 127 17.23 -12.06 -6.14
C GLY A 127 17.09 -13.42 -6.81
N HIS A 128 16.30 -14.34 -6.23
CA HIS A 128 16.08 -15.68 -6.80
C HIS A 128 15.64 -15.60 -8.27
N PRO A 129 16.41 -16.12 -9.24
CA PRO A 129 16.20 -15.83 -10.65
C PRO A 129 14.85 -16.33 -11.18
N VAL A 130 14.38 -17.49 -10.72
CA VAL A 130 13.08 -18.03 -11.13
C VAL A 130 11.95 -17.16 -10.60
N ALA A 131 12.01 -16.74 -9.34
CA ALA A 131 10.98 -15.88 -8.75
C ALA A 131 10.91 -14.52 -9.46
N CYS A 132 12.06 -13.93 -9.76
CA CYS A 132 12.15 -12.67 -10.52
C CYS A 132 11.60 -12.84 -11.95
N ALA A 133 11.91 -13.93 -12.64
CA ALA A 133 11.40 -14.21 -13.98
C ALA A 133 9.87 -14.35 -14.00
N VAL A 134 9.30 -15.06 -13.00
CA VAL A 134 7.84 -15.20 -12.85
C VAL A 134 7.19 -13.84 -12.58
N ALA A 135 7.78 -13.02 -11.70
CA ALA A 135 7.27 -11.68 -11.41
C ALA A 135 7.27 -10.78 -12.67
N LEU A 136 8.36 -10.78 -13.45
CA LEU A 136 8.45 -10.02 -14.67
C LEU A 136 7.41 -10.47 -15.70
N ALA A 137 7.23 -11.78 -15.87
CA ALA A 137 6.21 -12.33 -16.77
C ALA A 137 4.79 -11.93 -16.30
N ASN A 138 4.52 -12.02 -15.00
CA ASN A 138 3.23 -11.64 -14.43
C ASN A 138 2.92 -10.15 -14.61
N ILE A 139 3.86 -9.27 -14.28
CA ILE A 139 3.71 -7.81 -14.46
C ILE A 139 3.47 -7.47 -15.93
N LYS A 140 4.19 -8.14 -16.85
CA LYS A 140 3.98 -7.98 -18.30
C LYS A 140 2.55 -8.36 -18.69
N LEU A 141 2.05 -9.53 -18.25
CA LEU A 141 0.68 -9.98 -18.54
C LEU A 141 -0.37 -9.03 -17.97
N VAL A 142 -0.23 -8.60 -16.71
CA VAL A 142 -1.16 -7.63 -16.09
C VAL A 142 -1.27 -6.36 -16.93
N ARG A 143 -0.14 -5.87 -17.44
CA ARG A 143 -0.08 -4.67 -18.31
C ARG A 143 -0.67 -4.93 -19.69
N GLU A 144 -0.24 -5.99 -20.38
CA GLU A 144 -0.67 -6.30 -21.75
C GLU A 144 -2.16 -6.62 -21.86
N LEU A 145 -2.72 -7.24 -20.82
CA LEU A 145 -4.15 -7.56 -20.74
C LEU A 145 -5.00 -6.41 -20.19
N GLY A 146 -4.40 -5.27 -19.84
CA GLY A 146 -5.11 -4.11 -19.29
C GLY A 146 -5.88 -4.42 -18.00
N LEU A 147 -5.33 -5.30 -17.13
CA LEU A 147 -6.09 -5.80 -15.98
C LEU A 147 -6.34 -4.73 -14.92
N VAL A 148 -5.43 -3.77 -14.75
CA VAL A 148 -5.59 -2.64 -13.84
C VAL A 148 -6.75 -1.75 -14.28
N GLU A 149 -6.77 -1.40 -15.57
CA GLU A 149 -7.83 -0.61 -16.19
C GLU A 149 -9.16 -1.34 -16.12
N ARG A 150 -9.17 -2.64 -16.38
CA ARG A 150 -10.37 -3.47 -16.28
C ARG A 150 -10.95 -3.48 -14.86
N VAL A 151 -10.11 -3.55 -13.83
CA VAL A 151 -10.59 -3.46 -12.44
C VAL A 151 -11.21 -2.09 -12.19
N ARG A 152 -10.57 -1.02 -12.64
CA ARG A 152 -11.05 0.35 -12.42
C ARG A 152 -12.37 0.64 -13.15
N ASP A 153 -12.48 0.22 -14.42
CA ASP A 153 -13.52 0.71 -15.34
C ASP A 153 -14.69 -0.27 -15.48
N ASP A 154 -14.52 -1.55 -15.13
CA ASP A 154 -15.53 -2.61 -15.30
C ASP A 154 -15.80 -3.37 -13.98
N VAL A 155 -14.80 -4.10 -13.47
CA VAL A 155 -15.01 -5.03 -12.35
C VAL A 155 -15.39 -4.30 -11.07
N GLY A 156 -14.67 -3.22 -10.74
CA GLY A 156 -14.93 -2.41 -9.53
C GLY A 156 -16.34 -1.83 -9.53
N PRO A 157 -16.75 -1.05 -10.55
CA PRO A 157 -18.11 -0.51 -10.64
C PRO A 157 -19.19 -1.60 -10.63
N THR A 158 -18.95 -2.75 -11.29
CA THR A 158 -19.89 -3.86 -11.32
C THR A 158 -20.07 -4.46 -9.93
N LEU A 159 -18.97 -4.72 -9.21
CA LEU A 159 -19.02 -5.22 -7.83
C LEU A 159 -19.68 -4.20 -6.89
N ALA A 160 -19.29 -2.92 -6.97
CA ALA A 160 -19.88 -1.88 -6.14
C ALA A 160 -21.40 -1.81 -6.29
N LYS A 161 -21.90 -1.88 -7.53
CA LYS A 161 -23.35 -1.92 -7.81
C LYS A 161 -24.03 -3.17 -7.22
N ALA A 162 -23.38 -4.34 -7.34
CA ALA A 162 -23.94 -5.58 -6.79
C ALA A 162 -23.94 -5.56 -5.25
N PHE A 163 -22.87 -5.08 -4.63
CA PHE A 163 -22.79 -4.97 -3.16
C PHE A 163 -23.76 -3.93 -2.59
N ALA A 164 -23.97 -2.82 -3.28
CA ALA A 164 -24.94 -1.81 -2.84
C ALA A 164 -26.37 -2.39 -2.66
N GLN A 165 -26.75 -3.40 -3.44
CA GLN A 165 -28.04 -4.06 -3.30
C GLN A 165 -28.17 -4.83 -1.97
N LEU A 166 -27.06 -5.29 -1.38
CA LEU A 166 -27.07 -5.99 -0.10
C LEU A 166 -27.49 -5.07 1.05
N GLN A 167 -27.31 -3.76 0.92
CA GLN A 167 -27.71 -2.77 1.95
C GLN A 167 -29.23 -2.67 2.11
N GLU A 168 -30.01 -3.16 1.14
CA GLU A 168 -31.48 -3.22 1.26
C GLU A 168 -31.94 -4.30 2.26
N HIS A 169 -31.04 -5.24 2.61
CA HIS A 169 -31.39 -6.31 3.54
C HIS A 169 -31.30 -5.83 5.00
N PRO A 170 -32.33 -6.08 5.84
CA PRO A 170 -32.42 -5.53 7.21
C PRO A 170 -31.30 -5.97 8.17
N LEU A 171 -30.55 -7.02 7.84
CA LEU A 171 -29.41 -7.48 8.64
C LEU A 171 -28.07 -6.91 8.17
N VAL A 172 -28.04 -6.13 7.07
CA VAL A 172 -26.80 -5.55 6.52
C VAL A 172 -26.73 -4.08 6.90
N GLY A 173 -25.78 -3.74 7.76
CA GLY A 173 -25.52 -2.35 8.16
C GLY A 173 -24.69 -1.59 7.14
N GLU A 174 -23.72 -2.26 6.51
CA GLU A 174 -22.82 -1.67 5.51
C GLU A 174 -22.36 -2.75 4.51
N ALA A 175 -22.21 -2.38 3.26
CA ALA A 175 -21.60 -3.21 2.22
C ALA A 175 -20.66 -2.35 1.36
N GLN A 176 -19.39 -2.68 1.34
CA GLN A 176 -18.31 -1.98 0.61
C GLN A 176 -17.56 -2.93 -0.32
N THR A 177 -16.92 -2.39 -1.36
CA THR A 177 -16.04 -3.12 -2.29
C THR A 177 -14.73 -2.42 -2.46
#